data_c313450833970969ef57b78648ee0128
#
_entry.id   c313450833970969ef57b78648ee0128
#
_cell.length_a   1.000
_cell.length_b   1.000
_cell.length_c   1.000
_cell.angle_alpha   90.00
_cell.angle_beta   90.00
_cell.angle_gamma   90.00
#
_symmetry.space_group_name_H-M   'P 1'
#
loop_
_entity.id
_entity.type
_entity.pdbx_description
1 polymer ?
#
loop_
_entity_poly.entity_id
_entity_poly.type
_entity_poly.pdbx_seq_one_letter_code
_entity_poly.pdbx_strand_id
1 'polypeptide(L)'
;MNPLAFLKTIGFWKLFLTLVLLSPAAVFPQSGDRVSAAAAEQYLVWAEQAIGEGRWDEALALLERGADFADASSDIAYLLAEVRSHENFPLLPVLDSLQQAFDTGRWERYAPSQGRLLEAETLIRLRNYSGALRALDLAGQDPSIALDTGYGPETNTLRGGTEAAPRSGGQYAAVLRLLALKGLPETEGFFRFLALVMDRYPYDPRPLEILFLQVTGKMPEDGNPSARTDRSLVDLALRRLPLLLEGQSAGDTGPPPGSRLKGISSASPLAYLAAPFIRDTDQARRLVSAYRALGKPDKESLPISLDLGLIDDGQAVEDLFESAADPAARVLDKDTILRVWSLLRGYEGQDLLRRNLLNFSGTIITDADGDGLREEWVRYVSGTAMEYCRDADQDGQEELRIVFSAAGLPLRAEEGRIRIEWEQYPAVLQAELDGVRYIPAPQTMFYAPIHLSPLTGDARIPGYGAGPGPLHPEVSPTRSRLSERTLVSFALNVIRPSAEFPGGLEHIELDQGIPRRSVEIFEGKTVSLTEFVLGKPRTQWLDLDLDGRMETIRRFREGAVSEENPLVYEKILELVETDRDRDGLYEMAERFFPDGTSVYSWDTDGDGIRDYVEVREDSAR
;
A
#
# COMPACT_ATOMS: atom_id res chain seq x y z
N MET A 1 -26.31 -6.49 -49.65
CA MET A 1 -25.75 -5.45 -48.77
C MET A 1 -25.07 -4.40 -49.65
N ASN A 2 -25.54 -3.19 -49.60
CA ASN A 2 -25.34 -2.17 -50.64
C ASN A 2 -24.10 -1.32 -50.33
N PRO A 3 -23.04 -1.28 -51.13
CA PRO A 3 -21.78 -0.60 -50.83
C PRO A 3 -21.81 0.95 -50.93
N LEU A 4 -22.99 1.53 -51.21
CA LEU A 4 -23.16 2.97 -51.38
C LEU A 4 -23.45 3.76 -50.09
N ALA A 5 -23.63 3.07 -48.95
CA ALA A 5 -23.85 3.76 -47.64
C ALA A 5 -22.55 4.14 -46.93
N PHE A 6 -21.40 3.56 -47.32
CA PHE A 6 -20.11 3.79 -46.67
C PHE A 6 -19.36 5.02 -47.22
N LEU A 7 -19.72 5.49 -48.39
CA LEU A 7 -19.05 6.64 -49.04
C LEU A 7 -19.63 8.01 -48.64
N LYS A 8 -20.80 8.08 -48.02
CA LYS A 8 -21.41 9.35 -47.57
C LYS A 8 -20.87 9.87 -46.23
N THR A 9 -20.36 8.99 -45.38
CA THR A 9 -19.83 9.37 -44.05
C THR A 9 -18.41 9.95 -44.13
N ILE A 10 -17.60 9.52 -45.09
CA ILE A 10 -16.21 10.02 -45.29
C ILE A 10 -16.19 11.42 -45.94
N GLY A 11 -17.21 11.75 -46.72
CA GLY A 11 -17.33 13.07 -47.40
C GLY A 11 -17.64 14.21 -46.39
N PHE A 12 -18.42 13.94 -45.35
CA PHE A 12 -18.81 14.94 -44.36
C PHE A 12 -17.64 15.33 -43.45
N TRP A 13 -16.80 14.40 -43.06
CA TRP A 13 -15.62 14.65 -42.24
C TRP A 13 -14.50 15.39 -42.97
N LYS A 14 -14.32 15.17 -44.28
CA LYS A 14 -13.36 15.95 -45.08
C LYS A 14 -13.78 17.39 -45.29
N LEU A 15 -15.09 17.66 -45.43
CA LEU A 15 -15.59 19.03 -45.58
C LEU A 15 -15.49 19.82 -44.26
N PHE A 16 -15.66 19.16 -43.10
CA PHE A 16 -15.54 19.78 -41.78
C PHE A 16 -14.06 20.12 -41.46
N LEU A 17 -13.13 19.24 -41.82
CA LEU A 17 -11.69 19.45 -41.63
C LEU A 17 -11.14 20.56 -42.54
N THR A 18 -11.69 20.73 -43.75
CA THR A 18 -11.25 21.76 -44.69
C THR A 18 -11.83 23.15 -44.37
N LEU A 19 -12.99 23.22 -43.73
CA LEU A 19 -13.59 24.49 -43.29
C LEU A 19 -12.90 25.06 -42.04
N VAL A 20 -12.28 24.22 -41.21
CA VAL A 20 -11.52 24.65 -40.02
C VAL A 20 -10.12 25.17 -40.42
N LEU A 21 -9.57 24.75 -41.59
CA LEU A 21 -8.24 25.15 -42.03
C LEU A 21 -8.18 26.38 -42.95
N LEU A 22 -9.34 26.97 -43.32
CA LEU A 22 -9.43 28.12 -44.24
C LEU A 22 -9.98 29.41 -43.63
N SER A 23 -9.97 29.53 -42.28
CA SER A 23 -10.28 30.81 -41.64
C SER A 23 -8.98 31.65 -41.54
N PRO A 24 -8.94 32.89 -42.09
CA PRO A 24 -7.75 33.71 -42.00
C PRO A 24 -7.47 34.07 -40.55
N ALA A 25 -6.22 33.87 -40.13
CA ALA A 25 -5.67 34.17 -38.84
C ALA A 25 -6.00 35.63 -38.39
N ALA A 26 -7.11 35.80 -37.73
CA ALA A 26 -7.29 36.92 -36.83
C ALA A 26 -6.68 36.52 -35.49
N VAL A 27 -5.57 37.12 -35.14
CA VAL A 27 -4.85 36.98 -33.88
C VAL A 27 -5.78 37.43 -32.74
N PHE A 28 -6.49 36.45 -32.13
CA PHE A 28 -7.10 36.61 -30.82
C PHE A 28 -6.43 35.61 -29.86
N PRO A 29 -5.64 36.10 -28.89
CA PRO A 29 -4.94 35.21 -27.95
C PRO A 29 -5.86 34.61 -26.86
N GLN A 30 -7.19 34.62 -27.02
CA GLN A 30 -8.16 34.09 -26.05
C GLN A 30 -9.01 32.90 -26.53
N SER A 31 -8.81 32.38 -27.74
CA SER A 31 -9.66 31.29 -28.25
C SER A 31 -9.18 29.89 -27.87
N GLY A 32 -7.90 29.70 -27.56
CA GLY A 32 -7.33 28.42 -27.14
C GLY A 32 -7.86 27.95 -25.80
N ASP A 33 -7.91 28.84 -24.82
CA ASP A 33 -8.32 28.55 -23.46
C ASP A 33 -9.79 28.10 -23.37
N ARG A 34 -10.68 28.71 -24.14
CA ARG A 34 -12.11 28.37 -24.16
C ARG A 34 -12.39 26.99 -24.78
N VAL A 35 -11.63 26.59 -25.77
CA VAL A 35 -11.77 25.25 -26.39
C VAL A 35 -11.25 24.17 -25.45
N SER A 36 -10.17 24.46 -24.75
CA SER A 36 -9.59 23.57 -23.73
C SER A 36 -10.56 23.36 -22.56
N ALA A 37 -11.12 24.43 -22.00
CA ALA A 37 -12.08 24.36 -20.91
C ALA A 37 -13.36 23.59 -21.30
N ALA A 38 -13.91 23.84 -22.51
CA ALA A 38 -15.09 23.13 -22.99
C ALA A 38 -14.84 21.63 -23.22
N ALA A 39 -13.63 21.25 -23.66
CA ALA A 39 -13.24 19.86 -23.79
C ALA A 39 -13.11 19.17 -22.43
N ALA A 40 -12.45 19.81 -21.46
CA ALA A 40 -12.34 19.32 -20.10
C ALA A 40 -13.73 19.10 -19.46
N GLU A 41 -14.62 20.07 -19.61
CA GLU A 41 -16.01 20.00 -19.13
C GLU A 41 -16.79 18.82 -19.76
N GLN A 42 -16.56 18.53 -21.04
CA GLN A 42 -17.22 17.41 -21.70
C GLN A 42 -16.75 16.06 -21.13
N TYR A 43 -15.44 15.91 -20.81
CA TYR A 43 -14.92 14.72 -20.13
C TYR A 43 -15.50 14.56 -18.74
N LEU A 44 -15.67 15.67 -17.99
CA LEU A 44 -16.32 15.66 -16.68
C LEU A 44 -17.75 15.12 -16.77
N VAL A 45 -18.57 15.61 -17.72
CA VAL A 45 -19.95 15.12 -17.91
C VAL A 45 -20.00 13.64 -18.26
N TRP A 46 -19.11 13.17 -19.12
CA TRP A 46 -19.06 11.74 -19.47
C TRP A 46 -18.62 10.88 -18.29
N ALA A 47 -17.67 11.35 -17.49
CA ALA A 47 -17.24 10.66 -16.28
C ALA A 47 -18.36 10.58 -15.23
N GLU A 48 -19.11 11.67 -14.99
CA GLU A 48 -20.27 11.65 -14.10
C GLU A 48 -21.33 10.63 -14.56
N GLN A 49 -21.57 10.55 -15.87
CA GLN A 49 -22.47 9.54 -16.42
C GLN A 49 -21.93 8.12 -16.18
N ALA A 50 -20.65 7.87 -16.43
CA ALA A 50 -20.03 6.58 -16.22
C ALA A 50 -20.07 6.16 -14.74
N ILE A 51 -19.84 7.09 -13.81
CA ILE A 51 -19.99 6.89 -12.36
C ILE A 51 -21.42 6.50 -12.00
N GLY A 52 -22.42 7.23 -12.54
CA GLY A 52 -23.82 6.94 -12.31
C GLY A 52 -24.27 5.56 -12.84
N GLU A 53 -23.58 5.02 -13.83
CA GLU A 53 -23.79 3.69 -14.40
C GLU A 53 -22.90 2.60 -13.75
N GLY A 54 -22.07 2.96 -12.77
CA GLY A 54 -21.15 2.04 -12.06
C GLY A 54 -19.93 1.61 -12.89
N ARG A 55 -19.61 2.32 -13.97
CA ARG A 55 -18.46 2.03 -14.86
C ARG A 55 -17.22 2.81 -14.42
N TRP A 56 -16.63 2.39 -13.30
CA TRP A 56 -15.57 3.12 -12.61
C TRP A 56 -14.28 3.23 -13.42
N ASP A 57 -13.84 2.15 -14.09
CA ASP A 57 -12.62 2.16 -14.94
C ASP A 57 -12.75 3.15 -16.11
N GLU A 58 -13.93 3.22 -16.71
CA GLU A 58 -14.20 4.16 -17.80
C GLU A 58 -14.22 5.60 -17.28
N ALA A 59 -14.82 5.83 -16.10
CA ALA A 59 -14.82 7.13 -15.44
C ALA A 59 -13.39 7.59 -15.13
N LEU A 60 -12.54 6.70 -14.62
CA LEU A 60 -11.13 6.98 -14.36
C LEU A 60 -10.41 7.44 -15.64
N ALA A 61 -10.52 6.67 -16.72
CA ALA A 61 -9.87 7.00 -17.99
C ALA A 61 -10.36 8.31 -18.61
N LEU A 62 -11.64 8.64 -18.44
CA LEU A 62 -12.21 9.90 -18.89
C LEU A 62 -11.69 11.09 -18.06
N LEU A 63 -11.62 10.94 -16.73
CA LEU A 63 -11.12 11.99 -15.83
C LEU A 63 -9.62 12.25 -16.03
N GLU A 64 -8.82 11.22 -16.23
CA GLU A 64 -7.39 11.36 -16.54
C GLU A 64 -7.19 12.15 -17.83
N ARG A 65 -7.94 11.85 -18.88
CA ARG A 65 -7.92 12.64 -20.13
C ARG A 65 -8.42 14.05 -19.96
N GLY A 66 -9.44 14.26 -19.10
CA GLY A 66 -9.94 15.59 -18.77
C GLY A 66 -8.92 16.44 -18.02
N ALA A 67 -8.14 15.81 -17.14
CA ALA A 67 -7.08 16.45 -16.36
C ALA A 67 -5.87 16.90 -17.20
N ASP A 68 -5.64 16.30 -18.38
CA ASP A 68 -4.57 16.70 -19.30
C ASP A 68 -4.78 18.08 -19.94
N PHE A 69 -5.98 18.64 -19.86
CA PHE A 69 -6.25 19.97 -20.37
C PHE A 69 -5.78 21.07 -19.41
N ALA A 70 -5.11 22.10 -19.93
CA ALA A 70 -4.51 23.16 -19.14
C ALA A 70 -5.50 23.93 -18.25
N ASP A 71 -6.77 23.96 -18.67
CA ASP A 71 -7.87 24.65 -17.97
C ASP A 71 -8.81 23.69 -17.22
N ALA A 72 -8.32 22.50 -16.84
CA ALA A 72 -9.08 21.56 -16.04
C ALA A 72 -9.56 22.24 -14.74
N SER A 73 -10.83 22.01 -14.38
CA SER A 73 -11.42 22.54 -13.16
C SER A 73 -11.02 21.70 -11.93
N SER A 74 -11.19 22.28 -10.74
CA SER A 74 -11.07 21.55 -9.47
C SER A 74 -12.02 20.35 -9.41
N ASP A 75 -13.16 20.44 -10.10
CA ASP A 75 -14.18 19.39 -10.13
C ASP A 75 -13.66 18.09 -10.77
N ILE A 76 -12.83 18.19 -11.83
CA ILE A 76 -12.20 17.02 -12.45
C ILE A 76 -11.24 16.35 -11.48
N ALA A 77 -10.37 17.12 -10.84
CA ALA A 77 -9.40 16.60 -9.88
C ALA A 77 -10.08 16.01 -8.64
N TYR A 78 -11.17 16.62 -8.17
CA TYR A 78 -12.01 16.09 -7.10
C TYR A 78 -12.67 14.77 -7.47
N LEU A 79 -13.33 14.67 -8.63
CA LEU A 79 -13.93 13.41 -9.08
C LEU A 79 -12.89 12.33 -9.35
N LEU A 80 -11.69 12.71 -9.83
CA LEU A 80 -10.58 11.78 -9.98
C LEU A 80 -10.16 11.18 -8.62
N ALA A 81 -10.11 12.03 -7.57
CA ALA A 81 -9.88 11.57 -6.21
C ALA A 81 -11.02 10.64 -5.73
N GLU A 82 -12.28 11.01 -5.99
CA GLU A 82 -13.44 10.19 -5.60
C GLU A 82 -13.43 8.82 -6.28
N VAL A 83 -13.18 8.76 -7.59
CA VAL A 83 -13.09 7.50 -8.34
C VAL A 83 -11.91 6.66 -7.85
N ARG A 84 -10.74 7.25 -7.63
CA ARG A 84 -9.57 6.57 -7.07
C ARG A 84 -9.82 6.06 -5.65
N SER A 85 -10.59 6.75 -4.83
CA SER A 85 -10.96 6.27 -3.50
C SER A 85 -11.94 5.10 -3.53
N HIS A 86 -12.63 4.87 -4.67
CA HIS A 86 -13.70 3.90 -4.80
C HIS A 86 -13.22 2.45 -4.84
N GLU A 87 -12.12 2.10 -5.45
CA GLU A 87 -11.61 0.72 -5.52
C GLU A 87 -10.16 0.69 -5.03
N ASN A 88 -9.69 -0.27 -4.35
CA ASN A 88 -8.36 -0.64 -3.88
C ASN A 88 -7.14 0.12 -4.48
N PHE A 89 -7.35 1.36 -4.88
CA PHE A 89 -6.28 2.25 -5.36
C PHE A 89 -5.43 2.70 -4.18
N PRO A 90 -4.13 2.93 -4.39
CA PRO A 90 -3.27 3.56 -3.41
C PRO A 90 -3.86 4.88 -2.94
N LEU A 91 -3.86 5.14 -1.63
CA LEU A 91 -4.49 6.31 -1.04
C LEU A 91 -3.73 7.62 -1.30
N LEU A 92 -2.41 7.55 -1.51
CA LEU A 92 -1.59 8.74 -1.80
C LEU A 92 -2.00 9.45 -3.10
N PRO A 93 -2.25 8.76 -4.24
CA PRO A 93 -2.80 9.39 -5.44
C PRO A 93 -4.17 10.07 -5.25
N VAL A 94 -4.97 9.63 -4.27
CA VAL A 94 -6.22 10.31 -3.89
C VAL A 94 -5.91 11.67 -3.29
N LEU A 95 -4.94 11.73 -2.34
CA LEU A 95 -4.50 12.99 -1.73
C LEU A 95 -3.87 13.94 -2.75
N ASP A 96 -3.06 13.41 -3.68
CA ASP A 96 -2.45 14.21 -4.73
C ASP A 96 -3.52 14.87 -5.63
N SER A 97 -4.56 14.11 -6.00
CA SER A 97 -5.68 14.63 -6.78
C SER A 97 -6.47 15.72 -6.01
N LEU A 98 -6.69 15.51 -4.70
CA LEU A 98 -7.35 16.50 -3.85
C LEU A 98 -6.50 17.78 -3.70
N GLN A 99 -5.19 17.62 -3.52
CA GLN A 99 -4.27 18.76 -3.45
C GLN A 99 -4.31 19.55 -4.76
N GLN A 100 -4.29 18.88 -5.92
CA GLN A 100 -4.45 19.52 -7.22
C GLN A 100 -5.79 20.26 -7.34
N ALA A 101 -6.90 19.69 -6.82
CA ALA A 101 -8.21 20.35 -6.81
C ALA A 101 -8.19 21.65 -5.98
N PHE A 102 -7.54 21.63 -4.80
CA PHE A 102 -7.43 22.82 -3.94
C PHE A 102 -6.51 23.87 -4.54
N ASP A 103 -5.38 23.48 -5.13
CA ASP A 103 -4.43 24.40 -5.75
C ASP A 103 -5.02 25.08 -6.99
N THR A 104 -5.82 24.35 -7.77
CA THR A 104 -6.55 24.89 -8.92
C THR A 104 -7.60 25.92 -8.48
N GLY A 105 -8.34 25.65 -7.41
CA GLY A 105 -9.28 26.57 -6.77
C GLY A 105 -10.51 26.95 -7.61
N ARG A 106 -10.75 26.30 -8.77
CA ARG A 106 -11.87 26.55 -9.69
C ARG A 106 -12.96 25.49 -9.52
N TRP A 107 -13.79 25.66 -8.48
CA TRP A 107 -14.91 24.80 -8.13
C TRP A 107 -16.21 25.38 -8.74
N GLU A 108 -16.86 24.63 -9.63
CA GLU A 108 -18.07 25.04 -10.32
C GLU A 108 -19.29 24.18 -9.97
N ARG A 109 -19.09 22.86 -9.82
CA ARG A 109 -20.15 21.87 -9.55
C ARG A 109 -20.11 21.33 -8.13
N TYR A 110 -18.91 21.15 -7.59
CA TYR A 110 -18.68 20.61 -6.25
C TYR A 110 -18.22 21.73 -5.30
N ALA A 111 -18.41 21.50 -4.01
CA ALA A 111 -17.92 22.44 -3.00
C ALA A 111 -16.53 22.03 -2.50
N PRO A 112 -15.62 22.98 -2.24
CA PRO A 112 -14.31 22.66 -1.62
C PRO A 112 -14.43 21.85 -0.33
N SER A 113 -15.51 22.07 0.42
CA SER A 113 -15.83 21.33 1.64
C SER A 113 -16.06 19.84 1.43
N GLN A 114 -16.60 19.43 0.27
CA GLN A 114 -16.73 18.00 -0.10
C GLN A 114 -15.35 17.39 -0.32
N GLY A 115 -14.44 18.11 -1.02
CA GLY A 115 -13.05 17.70 -1.14
C GLY A 115 -12.35 17.55 0.20
N ARG A 116 -12.60 18.47 1.16
CA ARG A 116 -12.04 18.38 2.52
C ARG A 116 -12.61 17.21 3.33
N LEU A 117 -13.86 16.81 3.11
CA LEU A 117 -14.42 15.61 3.74
C LEU A 117 -13.76 14.33 3.19
N LEU A 118 -13.55 14.25 1.86
CA LEU A 118 -12.85 13.13 1.24
C LEU A 118 -11.37 13.08 1.66
N GLU A 119 -10.72 14.24 1.79
CA GLU A 119 -9.36 14.35 2.35
C GLU A 119 -9.31 13.80 3.78
N ALA A 120 -10.26 14.19 4.63
CA ALA A 120 -10.32 13.72 6.01
C ALA A 120 -10.54 12.20 6.08
N GLU A 121 -11.44 11.66 5.26
CA GLU A 121 -11.68 10.21 5.17
C GLU A 121 -10.41 9.47 4.75
N THR A 122 -9.72 9.95 3.70
CA THR A 122 -8.47 9.37 3.21
C THR A 122 -7.37 9.43 4.26
N LEU A 123 -7.24 10.56 4.98
CA LEU A 123 -6.26 10.73 6.05
C LEU A 123 -6.56 9.84 7.28
N ILE A 124 -7.84 9.54 7.58
CA ILE A 124 -8.21 8.57 8.62
C ILE A 124 -7.72 7.18 8.21
N ARG A 125 -7.94 6.78 6.96
CA ARG A 125 -7.48 5.49 6.42
C ARG A 125 -5.95 5.38 6.46
N LEU A 126 -5.23 6.47 6.20
CA LEU A 126 -3.76 6.58 6.34
C LEU A 126 -3.29 6.77 7.80
N ARG A 127 -4.19 6.66 8.79
CA ARG A 127 -3.92 6.88 10.22
C ARG A 127 -3.31 8.25 10.55
N ASN A 128 -3.43 9.21 9.64
CA ASN A 128 -3.05 10.60 9.88
C ASN A 128 -4.21 11.37 10.54
N TYR A 129 -4.59 10.95 11.74
CA TYR A 129 -5.75 11.49 12.46
C TYR A 129 -5.66 13.00 12.74
N SER A 130 -4.46 13.52 13.01
CA SER A 130 -4.26 14.96 13.21
C SER A 130 -4.44 15.76 11.91
N GLY A 131 -4.04 15.18 10.78
CA GLY A 131 -4.30 15.73 9.45
C GLY A 131 -5.79 15.74 9.14
N ALA A 132 -6.49 14.64 9.41
CA ALA A 132 -7.92 14.49 9.23
C ALA A 132 -8.72 15.54 10.02
N LEU A 133 -8.37 15.78 11.29
CA LEU A 133 -9.03 16.82 12.10
C LEU A 133 -8.85 18.21 11.51
N ARG A 134 -7.66 18.54 10.97
CA ARG A 134 -7.44 19.83 10.29
C ARG A 134 -8.28 19.95 9.03
N ALA A 135 -8.38 18.90 8.21
CA ALA A 135 -9.24 18.88 7.03
C ALA A 135 -10.72 19.08 7.40
N LEU A 136 -11.19 18.44 8.47
CA LEU A 136 -12.54 18.60 9.01
C LEU A 136 -12.80 20.01 9.55
N ASP A 137 -11.81 20.65 10.18
CA ASP A 137 -11.93 22.04 10.64
C ASP A 137 -12.05 23.01 9.46
N LEU A 138 -11.34 22.75 8.35
CA LEU A 138 -11.47 23.51 7.11
C LEU A 138 -12.83 23.28 6.44
N ALA A 139 -13.31 22.02 6.39
CA ALA A 139 -14.64 21.71 5.88
C ALA A 139 -15.75 22.42 6.67
N GLY A 140 -15.60 22.50 8.00
CA GLY A 140 -16.55 23.13 8.91
C GLY A 140 -16.67 24.66 8.76
N GLN A 141 -15.79 25.31 8.00
CA GLN A 141 -15.93 26.72 7.63
C GLN A 141 -17.06 26.94 6.61
N ASP A 142 -17.47 25.90 5.89
CA ASP A 142 -18.63 25.95 5.01
C ASP A 142 -19.92 25.87 5.84
N PRO A 143 -20.82 26.86 5.77
CA PRO A 143 -22.08 26.86 6.52
C PRO A 143 -22.99 25.67 6.21
N SER A 144 -22.80 25.00 5.06
CA SER A 144 -23.57 23.81 4.66
C SER A 144 -23.13 22.56 5.41
N ILE A 145 -21.88 22.53 5.91
CA ILE A 145 -21.26 21.41 6.63
C ILE A 145 -20.98 21.79 8.09
N ALA A 146 -21.07 23.08 8.43
CA ALA A 146 -20.77 23.56 9.78
C ALA A 146 -21.42 22.69 10.84
N LEU A 147 -20.55 21.98 11.58
CA LEU A 147 -20.92 21.33 12.82
C LEU A 147 -21.21 22.46 13.80
N ASP A 148 -22.46 22.64 14.19
CA ASP A 148 -22.82 23.49 15.33
C ASP A 148 -22.39 22.78 16.61
N THR A 149 -21.06 22.61 16.77
CA THR A 149 -20.47 21.80 17.86
C THR A 149 -20.36 22.58 19.16
N GLY A 150 -20.63 23.90 19.17
CA GLY A 150 -20.35 24.72 20.34
C GLY A 150 -18.88 24.72 20.81
N TYR A 151 -17.98 24.07 20.07
CA TYR A 151 -16.55 23.93 20.35
C TYR A 151 -15.74 25.01 19.63
N GLY A 152 -16.13 26.26 19.80
CA GLY A 152 -15.26 27.40 19.54
C GLY A 152 -14.63 27.84 20.86
N PRO A 153 -13.41 28.44 20.87
CA PRO A 153 -12.88 29.03 22.09
C PRO A 153 -13.86 30.12 22.53
N GLU A 154 -14.58 29.81 23.61
CA GLU A 154 -15.39 30.73 24.43
C GLU A 154 -16.16 31.84 23.69
N THR A 155 -17.25 31.50 23.00
CA THR A 155 -18.35 32.46 22.82
C THR A 155 -19.65 31.77 23.26
N ASN A 156 -19.94 31.91 24.52
CA ASN A 156 -21.25 31.64 25.13
C ASN A 156 -22.30 32.60 24.54
N THR A 157 -22.97 32.20 23.47
CA THR A 157 -24.25 32.80 23.08
C THR A 157 -25.15 31.69 22.54
N LEU A 158 -25.95 31.13 23.42
CA LEU A 158 -27.18 30.39 23.11
C LEU A 158 -28.09 31.29 22.26
N ARG A 159 -28.02 31.18 20.94
CA ARG A 159 -29.05 31.67 20.04
C ARG A 159 -30.04 30.55 19.75
N GLY A 160 -31.21 30.64 20.34
CA GLY A 160 -32.40 29.90 19.94
C GLY A 160 -32.69 30.16 18.46
N GLY A 161 -32.38 29.20 17.62
CA GLY A 161 -32.71 29.21 16.18
C GLY A 161 -33.56 27.97 15.89
N THR A 162 -34.70 28.22 15.27
CA THR A 162 -35.68 27.29 14.71
C THR A 162 -35.04 26.02 14.13
N GLU A 163 -35.61 24.86 14.50
CA GLU A 163 -35.28 23.51 14.02
C GLU A 163 -35.19 23.42 12.50
N ALA A 164 -34.03 23.70 11.93
CA ALA A 164 -33.70 23.30 10.58
C ALA A 164 -33.25 21.82 10.65
N ALA A 165 -33.85 20.95 9.84
CA ALA A 165 -33.47 19.55 9.71
C ALA A 165 -31.94 19.45 9.54
N PRO A 166 -31.26 18.52 10.26
CA PRO A 166 -29.81 18.38 10.21
C PRO A 166 -29.38 18.11 8.75
N ARG A 167 -28.52 18.97 8.23
CA ARG A 167 -27.99 18.82 6.89
C ARG A 167 -27.10 17.58 6.83
N SER A 168 -27.27 16.71 5.82
CA SER A 168 -26.60 15.43 5.70
C SER A 168 -25.05 15.51 5.78
N GLY A 169 -24.45 16.60 5.28
CA GLY A 169 -23.01 16.83 5.34
C GLY A 169 -22.45 17.02 6.74
N GLY A 170 -23.18 17.71 7.62
CA GLY A 170 -22.74 17.91 9.01
C GLY A 170 -22.74 16.61 9.84
N GLN A 171 -23.68 15.72 9.58
CA GLN A 171 -23.75 14.41 10.24
C GLN A 171 -22.57 13.53 9.82
N TYR A 172 -22.21 13.50 8.54
CA TYR A 172 -21.07 12.75 8.04
C TYR A 172 -19.75 13.28 8.59
N ALA A 173 -19.55 14.61 8.58
CA ALA A 173 -18.37 15.24 9.19
C ALA A 173 -18.23 14.91 10.69
N ALA A 174 -19.34 14.78 11.43
CA ALA A 174 -19.32 14.39 12.83
C ALA A 174 -18.82 12.94 13.02
N VAL A 175 -19.25 12.02 12.16
CA VAL A 175 -18.78 10.63 12.18
C VAL A 175 -17.30 10.54 11.84
N LEU A 176 -16.82 11.22 10.80
CA LEU A 176 -15.40 11.27 10.47
C LEU A 176 -14.56 11.83 11.63
N ARG A 177 -15.06 12.89 12.30
CA ARG A 177 -14.39 13.44 13.49
C ARG A 177 -14.32 12.45 14.65
N LEU A 178 -15.36 11.64 14.85
CA LEU A 178 -15.33 10.56 15.84
C LEU A 178 -14.27 9.52 15.51
N LEU A 179 -14.19 9.10 14.26
CA LEU A 179 -13.18 8.14 13.81
C LEU A 179 -11.76 8.69 13.98
N ALA A 180 -11.53 9.95 13.61
CA ALA A 180 -10.23 10.59 13.81
C ALA A 180 -9.86 10.70 15.30
N LEU A 181 -10.81 11.08 16.17
CA LEU A 181 -10.59 11.14 17.62
C LEU A 181 -10.37 9.75 18.24
N LYS A 182 -11.05 8.71 17.72
CA LYS A 182 -10.83 7.31 18.14
C LYS A 182 -9.36 6.88 17.94
N GLY A 183 -8.74 7.29 16.85
CA GLY A 183 -7.35 6.94 16.52
C GLY A 183 -6.29 7.69 17.35
N LEU A 184 -6.66 8.76 18.06
CA LEU A 184 -5.73 9.52 18.90
C LEU A 184 -5.59 8.89 20.30
N PRO A 185 -4.42 9.06 20.96
CA PRO A 185 -4.19 8.51 22.31
C PRO A 185 -5.04 9.16 23.40
N GLU A 186 -5.57 10.37 23.17
CA GLU A 186 -6.41 11.10 24.11
C GLU A 186 -7.89 10.66 24.03
N THR A 187 -8.29 9.77 24.91
CA THR A 187 -9.66 9.20 24.91
C THR A 187 -10.74 10.14 25.50
N GLU A 188 -10.37 11.11 26.31
CA GLU A 188 -11.36 12.02 26.95
C GLU A 188 -12.07 12.90 25.90
N GLY A 189 -11.35 13.44 24.94
CA GLY A 189 -11.91 14.22 23.83
C GLY A 189 -12.88 13.41 22.99
N PHE A 190 -12.55 12.16 22.70
CA PHE A 190 -13.40 11.23 21.97
C PHE A 190 -14.74 11.00 22.68
N PHE A 191 -14.74 10.58 23.96
CA PHE A 191 -15.99 10.29 24.68
C PHE A 191 -16.88 11.52 24.87
N ARG A 192 -16.29 12.69 25.09
CA ARG A 192 -17.04 13.94 25.19
C ARG A 192 -17.72 14.29 23.87
N PHE A 193 -16.99 14.19 22.76
CA PHE A 193 -17.54 14.46 21.44
C PHE A 193 -18.57 13.40 21.02
N LEU A 194 -18.36 12.14 21.35
CA LEU A 194 -19.30 11.05 21.11
C LEU A 194 -20.67 11.33 21.79
N ALA A 195 -20.65 11.73 23.07
CA ALA A 195 -21.88 12.08 23.79
C ALA A 195 -22.64 13.20 23.09
N LEU A 196 -21.94 14.23 22.62
CA LEU A 196 -22.53 15.35 21.88
C LEU A 196 -23.12 14.89 20.53
N VAL A 197 -22.41 14.06 19.77
CA VAL A 197 -22.89 13.54 18.47
C VAL A 197 -24.11 12.65 18.67
N MET A 198 -24.10 11.77 19.67
CA MET A 198 -25.25 10.95 20.03
C MET A 198 -26.47 11.79 20.41
N ASP A 199 -26.28 12.92 21.07
CA ASP A 199 -27.38 13.83 21.43
C ASP A 199 -27.91 14.61 20.23
N ARG A 200 -27.02 15.08 19.38
CA ARG A 200 -27.36 15.86 18.18
C ARG A 200 -28.02 15.02 17.08
N TYR A 201 -27.57 13.77 16.91
CA TYR A 201 -28.04 12.84 15.88
C TYR A 201 -28.58 11.55 16.51
N PRO A 202 -29.72 11.61 17.22
CA PRO A 202 -30.24 10.48 18.02
C PRO A 202 -30.65 9.26 17.20
N TYR A 203 -30.87 9.43 15.89
CA TYR A 203 -31.27 8.36 14.97
C TYR A 203 -30.12 7.86 14.08
N ASP A 204 -28.89 8.35 14.29
CA ASP A 204 -27.71 7.83 13.59
C ASP A 204 -27.15 6.63 14.34
N PRO A 205 -27.09 5.43 13.72
CA PRO A 205 -26.53 4.24 14.36
C PRO A 205 -25.01 4.29 14.51
N ARG A 206 -24.31 4.97 13.61
CA ARG A 206 -22.83 4.96 13.50
C ARG A 206 -22.08 5.39 14.76
N PRO A 207 -22.50 6.41 15.53
CA PRO A 207 -21.85 6.74 16.79
C PRO A 207 -21.92 5.61 17.82
N LEU A 208 -23.01 4.83 17.83
CA LEU A 208 -23.18 3.68 18.73
C LEU A 208 -22.30 2.50 18.27
N GLU A 209 -22.25 2.25 16.96
CA GLU A 209 -21.35 1.24 16.37
C GLU A 209 -19.90 1.53 16.74
N ILE A 210 -19.44 2.76 16.52
CA ILE A 210 -18.09 3.20 16.90
C ILE A 210 -17.84 3.01 18.40
N LEU A 211 -18.82 3.34 19.26
CA LEU A 211 -18.71 3.12 20.70
C LEU A 211 -18.53 1.64 21.05
N PHE A 212 -19.42 0.79 20.54
CA PHE A 212 -19.40 -0.64 20.88
C PHE A 212 -18.13 -1.31 20.34
N LEU A 213 -17.69 -1.00 19.12
CA LEU A 213 -16.42 -1.48 18.57
C LEU A 213 -15.22 -1.02 19.41
N GLN A 214 -15.20 0.24 19.86
CA GLN A 214 -14.13 0.76 20.72
C GLN A 214 -14.08 0.07 22.08
N VAL A 215 -15.21 -0.29 22.64
CA VAL A 215 -15.31 -0.97 23.95
C VAL A 215 -15.02 -2.46 23.81
N THR A 216 -15.50 -3.12 22.75
CA THR A 216 -15.31 -4.56 22.51
C THR A 216 -13.84 -4.89 22.18
N GLY A 217 -13.16 -4.05 21.40
CA GLY A 217 -11.74 -4.22 21.03
C GLY A 217 -10.77 -4.05 22.21
N LYS A 218 -11.24 -3.56 23.37
CA LYS A 218 -10.44 -3.34 24.59
C LYS A 218 -10.79 -4.28 25.73
N MET A 219 -11.52 -5.37 25.48
CA MET A 219 -11.71 -6.41 26.49
C MET A 219 -10.34 -7.03 26.80
N PRO A 220 -9.75 -6.78 27.98
CA PRO A 220 -8.54 -7.49 28.40
C PRO A 220 -8.86 -8.99 28.49
N GLU A 221 -7.86 -9.82 28.23
CA GLU A 221 -7.94 -11.28 28.36
C GLU A 221 -8.53 -11.74 29.73
N ASP A 222 -8.51 -10.87 30.72
CA ASP A 222 -9.00 -11.11 32.08
C ASP A 222 -10.50 -10.83 32.29
N GLY A 223 -11.26 -10.51 31.24
CA GLY A 223 -12.72 -10.27 31.35
C GLY A 223 -13.12 -9.03 32.15
N ASN A 224 -12.19 -8.19 32.53
CA ASN A 224 -12.45 -6.98 33.29
C ASN A 224 -12.46 -5.77 32.35
N PRO A 225 -13.61 -5.10 32.12
CA PRO A 225 -13.63 -3.92 31.23
C PRO A 225 -12.64 -2.90 31.80
N SER A 226 -11.77 -2.38 30.96
CA SER A 226 -10.79 -1.36 31.38
C SER A 226 -11.53 -0.27 32.16
N ALA A 227 -11.05 0.05 33.35
CA ALA A 227 -11.70 0.94 34.33
C ALA A 227 -11.94 2.40 33.85
N ARG A 228 -11.76 2.68 32.60
CA ARG A 228 -11.93 3.99 31.93
C ARG A 228 -13.03 4.03 30.87
N THR A 229 -13.75 2.93 30.63
CA THR A 229 -14.93 3.01 29.75
C THR A 229 -16.02 3.74 30.55
N ASP A 230 -16.44 4.87 30.03
CA ASP A 230 -17.55 5.61 30.65
C ASP A 230 -18.82 4.77 30.54
N ARG A 231 -19.07 4.00 31.61
CA ARG A 231 -20.22 3.10 31.71
C ARG A 231 -21.53 3.83 31.49
N SER A 232 -21.56 5.14 31.74
CA SER A 232 -22.73 5.99 31.52
C SER A 232 -23.07 6.14 30.05
N LEU A 233 -22.07 6.18 29.16
CA LEU A 233 -22.27 6.25 27.71
C LEU A 233 -22.76 4.93 27.13
N VAL A 234 -22.24 3.80 27.62
CA VAL A 234 -22.75 2.46 27.24
C VAL A 234 -24.22 2.33 27.69
N ASP A 235 -24.53 2.70 28.91
CA ASP A 235 -25.92 2.68 29.40
C ASP A 235 -26.84 3.65 28.63
N LEU A 236 -26.33 4.79 28.17
CA LEU A 236 -27.06 5.71 27.30
C LEU A 236 -27.29 5.10 25.91
N ALA A 237 -26.27 4.48 25.34
CA ALA A 237 -26.35 3.80 24.03
C ALA A 237 -27.37 2.66 24.06
N LEU A 238 -27.34 1.81 25.12
CA LEU A 238 -28.29 0.72 25.32
C LEU A 238 -29.74 1.20 25.46
N ARG A 239 -29.98 2.36 26.08
CA ARG A 239 -31.31 2.98 26.15
C ARG A 239 -31.82 3.48 24.82
N ARG A 240 -30.93 3.89 23.91
CA ARG A 240 -31.28 4.37 22.57
C ARG A 240 -31.43 3.25 21.54
N LEU A 241 -30.84 2.11 21.79
CA LEU A 241 -30.85 0.96 20.88
C LEU A 241 -32.26 0.56 20.40
N PRO A 242 -33.33 0.46 21.23
CA PRO A 242 -34.67 0.14 20.76
C PRO A 242 -35.20 1.16 19.74
N LEU A 243 -34.96 2.45 19.97
CA LEU A 243 -35.44 3.52 19.09
C LEU A 243 -34.79 3.42 17.69
N LEU A 244 -33.50 3.02 17.65
CA LEU A 244 -32.76 2.85 16.39
C LEU A 244 -33.20 1.60 15.64
N LEU A 245 -33.50 0.50 16.33
CA LEU A 245 -33.95 -0.74 15.71
C LEU A 245 -35.40 -0.67 15.24
N GLU A 246 -36.27 0.07 15.96
CA GLU A 246 -37.67 0.29 15.56
C GLU A 246 -37.81 1.32 14.44
N GLY A 247 -36.94 2.33 14.38
CA GLY A 247 -37.01 3.43 13.40
C GLY A 247 -36.60 3.04 11.99
N GLN A 248 -35.97 1.91 11.77
CA GLN A 248 -35.49 1.48 10.45
C GLN A 248 -36.58 1.07 9.44
N SER A 249 -37.82 0.90 9.90
CA SER A 249 -38.94 0.63 8.98
C SER A 249 -39.43 1.88 8.21
N ALA A 250 -38.89 3.07 8.48
CA ALA A 250 -39.49 4.33 8.07
C ALA A 250 -38.67 5.23 7.15
N GLY A 251 -37.58 4.81 6.57
CA GLY A 251 -36.91 5.66 5.57
C GLY A 251 -35.41 5.42 5.44
N ASP A 252 -35.06 4.89 4.30
CA ASP A 252 -33.71 4.69 3.83
C ASP A 252 -33.01 6.05 3.54
N THR A 253 -32.42 6.65 4.55
CA THR A 253 -31.46 7.72 4.36
C THR A 253 -30.08 7.10 4.41
N GLY A 254 -29.75 6.36 3.34
CA GLY A 254 -28.40 5.86 3.13
C GLY A 254 -27.35 7.00 3.15
N PRO A 255 -26.08 6.68 3.39
CA PRO A 255 -25.01 7.65 3.30
C PRO A 255 -25.01 8.27 1.90
N PRO A 256 -24.52 9.51 1.74
CA PRO A 256 -24.46 10.16 0.44
C PRO A 256 -23.73 9.24 -0.55
N PRO A 257 -24.19 9.18 -1.83
CA PRO A 257 -23.55 8.37 -2.84
C PRO A 257 -22.08 8.77 -2.93
N GLY A 258 -21.17 7.81 -2.76
CA GLY A 258 -19.71 8.00 -2.75
C GLY A 258 -19.03 7.74 -1.41
N SER A 259 -19.72 7.83 -0.26
CA SER A 259 -19.07 7.54 1.02
C SER A 259 -18.92 6.03 1.23
N ARG A 260 -17.69 5.59 1.41
CA ARG A 260 -17.31 4.17 1.51
C ARG A 260 -16.74 3.76 2.86
N LEU A 261 -17.21 4.29 3.92
CA LEU A 261 -17.10 3.57 5.19
C LEU A 261 -17.98 2.31 5.07
N LYS A 262 -17.52 1.36 4.23
CA LYS A 262 -18.11 0.02 4.12
C LYS A 262 -17.97 -0.63 5.47
N GLY A 263 -19.06 -0.80 6.16
CA GLY A 263 -19.17 -1.42 7.48
C GLY A 263 -20.09 -0.68 8.42
N ILE A 264 -20.39 0.60 8.18
CA ILE A 264 -21.23 1.41 9.07
C ILE A 264 -22.47 1.90 8.32
N SER A 265 -23.20 1.02 7.64
CA SER A 265 -24.29 1.45 6.75
C SER A 265 -25.70 1.14 7.24
N SER A 266 -25.88 0.34 8.29
CA SER A 266 -27.21 -0.01 8.79
C SER A 266 -27.21 -0.17 10.31
N ALA A 267 -28.37 -0.03 10.97
CA ALA A 267 -28.50 -0.29 12.39
C ALA A 267 -28.47 -1.78 12.74
N SER A 268 -28.50 -2.67 11.74
CA SER A 268 -28.48 -4.11 11.97
C SER A 268 -27.25 -4.63 12.72
N PRO A 269 -26.01 -4.17 12.48
CA PRO A 269 -24.85 -4.57 13.26
C PRO A 269 -24.95 -4.25 14.75
N LEU A 270 -25.67 -3.21 15.12
CA LEU A 270 -25.88 -2.84 16.52
C LEU A 270 -26.50 -3.98 17.36
N ALA A 271 -27.29 -4.86 16.74
CA ALA A 271 -27.93 -5.96 17.45
C ALA A 271 -26.91 -6.92 18.06
N TYR A 272 -25.85 -7.27 17.33
CA TYR A 272 -24.81 -8.17 17.83
C TYR A 272 -23.68 -7.41 18.55
N LEU A 273 -23.35 -6.19 18.14
CA LEU A 273 -22.33 -5.37 18.82
C LEU A 273 -22.75 -4.97 20.23
N ALA A 274 -24.04 -4.68 20.43
CA ALA A 274 -24.57 -4.31 21.75
C ALA A 274 -24.84 -5.51 22.67
N ALA A 275 -25.04 -6.70 22.13
CA ALA A 275 -25.46 -7.89 22.89
C ALA A 275 -24.57 -8.24 24.10
N PRO A 276 -23.20 -8.14 24.01
CA PRO A 276 -22.33 -8.41 25.15
C PRO A 276 -22.54 -7.48 26.35
N PHE A 277 -23.13 -6.31 26.14
CA PHE A 277 -23.36 -5.30 27.20
C PHE A 277 -24.77 -5.36 27.78
N ILE A 278 -25.67 -6.15 27.21
CA ILE A 278 -27.06 -6.35 27.68
C ILE A 278 -27.04 -7.34 28.86
N ARG A 279 -27.48 -6.90 30.05
CA ARG A 279 -27.49 -7.74 31.26
C ARG A 279 -28.50 -8.89 31.19
N ASP A 280 -29.62 -8.68 30.51
CA ASP A 280 -30.66 -9.70 30.35
C ASP A 280 -30.30 -10.57 29.12
N THR A 281 -29.80 -11.77 29.39
CA THR A 281 -29.41 -12.74 28.37
C THR A 281 -30.57 -13.08 27.42
N ASP A 282 -31.81 -13.12 27.91
CA ASP A 282 -32.96 -13.43 27.04
C ASP A 282 -33.29 -12.24 26.13
N GLN A 283 -33.06 -11.02 26.58
CA GLN A 283 -33.16 -9.84 25.73
C GLN A 283 -32.05 -9.85 24.63
N ALA A 284 -30.80 -10.15 25.01
CA ALA A 284 -29.69 -10.27 24.08
C ALA A 284 -29.97 -11.37 23.03
N ARG A 285 -30.46 -12.54 23.45
CA ARG A 285 -30.86 -13.64 22.55
C ARG A 285 -31.94 -13.21 21.58
N ARG A 286 -33.02 -12.57 22.03
CA ARG A 286 -34.09 -12.08 21.18
C ARG A 286 -33.57 -11.10 20.13
N LEU A 287 -32.68 -10.19 20.53
CA LEU A 287 -32.11 -9.18 19.65
C LEU A 287 -31.26 -9.80 18.56
N VAL A 288 -30.31 -10.67 18.92
CA VAL A 288 -29.42 -11.33 17.93
C VAL A 288 -30.21 -12.32 17.06
N SER A 289 -31.21 -13.02 17.61
CA SER A 289 -32.11 -13.89 16.82
C SER A 289 -32.88 -13.10 15.77
N ALA A 290 -33.41 -11.92 16.14
CA ALA A 290 -34.12 -11.06 15.20
C ALA A 290 -33.20 -10.57 14.09
N TYR A 291 -31.97 -10.19 14.41
CA TYR A 291 -30.96 -9.80 13.42
C TYR A 291 -30.67 -10.95 12.44
N ARG A 292 -30.40 -12.15 12.93
CA ARG A 292 -30.16 -13.34 12.09
C ARG A 292 -31.36 -13.72 11.20
N ALA A 293 -32.57 -13.44 11.63
CA ALA A 293 -33.79 -13.70 10.85
C ALA A 293 -33.97 -12.75 9.66
N LEU A 294 -33.26 -11.61 9.62
CA LEU A 294 -33.37 -10.63 8.54
C LEU A 294 -32.60 -11.01 7.28
N GLY A 295 -31.70 -12.00 7.33
CA GLY A 295 -30.93 -12.39 6.14
C GLY A 295 -29.82 -13.41 6.41
N LYS A 296 -28.85 -13.51 5.49
CA LYS A 296 -27.67 -14.35 5.68
C LYS A 296 -26.90 -13.90 6.91
N PRO A 297 -26.47 -14.84 7.77
CA PRO A 297 -25.72 -14.48 8.98
C PRO A 297 -24.42 -13.77 8.58
N ASP A 298 -24.25 -12.59 9.14
CA ASP A 298 -22.97 -11.89 9.09
C ASP A 298 -21.94 -12.69 9.89
N LYS A 299 -20.77 -12.95 9.31
CA LYS A 299 -19.71 -13.74 9.95
C LYS A 299 -19.26 -13.14 11.28
N GLU A 300 -19.24 -11.82 11.38
CA GLU A 300 -18.93 -11.09 12.61
C GLU A 300 -19.93 -11.36 13.74
N SER A 301 -21.18 -11.73 13.43
CA SER A 301 -22.21 -12.08 14.41
C SER A 301 -22.11 -13.53 14.92
N LEU A 302 -21.28 -14.38 14.31
CA LEU A 302 -21.18 -15.79 14.65
C LEU A 302 -20.66 -16.02 16.09
N PRO A 303 -19.58 -15.34 16.55
CA PRO A 303 -19.09 -15.55 17.91
C PRO A 303 -20.16 -15.27 18.96
N ILE A 304 -20.88 -14.15 18.86
CA ILE A 304 -21.92 -13.82 19.83
C ILE A 304 -23.13 -14.76 19.72
N SER A 305 -23.47 -15.23 18.52
CA SER A 305 -24.56 -16.20 18.29
C SER A 305 -24.24 -17.55 18.95
N LEU A 306 -22.97 -17.99 18.85
CA LEU A 306 -22.49 -19.21 19.49
C LEU A 306 -22.44 -19.07 21.01
N ASP A 307 -21.93 -17.96 21.55
CA ASP A 307 -21.86 -17.67 22.98
C ASP A 307 -23.24 -17.64 23.61
N LEU A 308 -24.22 -17.01 22.97
CA LEU A 308 -25.61 -16.97 23.40
C LEU A 308 -26.34 -18.31 23.23
N GLY A 309 -25.75 -19.31 22.60
CA GLY A 309 -26.36 -20.62 22.35
C GLY A 309 -27.52 -20.56 21.34
N LEU A 310 -27.47 -19.62 20.39
CA LEU A 310 -28.45 -19.51 19.30
C LEU A 310 -28.15 -20.47 18.15
N ILE A 311 -26.91 -20.90 18.04
CA ILE A 311 -26.41 -21.89 17.09
C ILE A 311 -25.53 -22.89 17.84
N ASP A 312 -25.41 -24.09 17.31
CA ASP A 312 -24.48 -25.10 17.80
C ASP A 312 -23.10 -24.98 17.10
N ASP A 313 -22.13 -25.77 17.59
CA ASP A 313 -20.76 -25.77 17.09
C ASP A 313 -20.69 -26.10 15.55
N GLY A 314 -21.51 -27.07 15.09
CA GLY A 314 -21.56 -27.47 13.68
C GLY A 314 -22.05 -26.33 12.80
N GLN A 315 -23.19 -25.75 13.18
CA GLN A 315 -23.78 -24.62 12.47
C GLN A 315 -22.85 -23.40 12.44
N ALA A 316 -22.15 -23.09 13.55
CA ALA A 316 -21.21 -21.98 13.60
C ALA A 316 -20.07 -22.15 12.59
N VAL A 317 -19.55 -23.38 12.45
CA VAL A 317 -18.51 -23.70 11.50
C VAL A 317 -19.05 -23.67 10.06
N GLU A 318 -20.23 -24.23 9.79
CA GLU A 318 -20.87 -24.16 8.48
C GLU A 318 -21.08 -22.71 8.03
N ASP A 319 -21.72 -21.88 8.88
CA ASP A 319 -21.98 -20.47 8.59
C ASP A 319 -20.67 -19.69 8.34
N LEU A 320 -19.59 -19.99 9.06
CA LEU A 320 -18.27 -19.34 8.87
C LEU A 320 -17.71 -19.59 7.47
N PHE A 321 -17.89 -20.82 6.95
CA PHE A 321 -17.39 -21.21 5.63
C PHE A 321 -18.45 -21.10 4.52
N GLU A 322 -19.71 -20.78 4.86
CA GLU A 322 -20.74 -20.49 3.86
C GLU A 322 -20.35 -19.24 3.09
N SER A 323 -20.19 -19.37 1.78
CA SER A 323 -19.64 -18.27 0.99
C SER A 323 -20.05 -18.34 -0.47
N ALA A 324 -19.61 -17.28 -1.21
CA ALA A 324 -19.77 -17.13 -2.64
C ALA A 324 -19.47 -18.42 -3.43
N ALA A 325 -20.12 -18.57 -4.58
CA ALA A 325 -19.99 -19.72 -5.46
C ALA A 325 -18.55 -20.00 -5.92
N ASP A 326 -17.69 -18.97 -5.92
CA ASP A 326 -16.25 -19.07 -6.23
C ASP A 326 -15.43 -19.26 -4.95
N PRO A 327 -14.74 -20.40 -4.78
CA PRO A 327 -13.83 -20.60 -3.64
C PRO A 327 -12.72 -19.56 -3.52
N ALA A 328 -12.23 -19.02 -4.64
CA ALA A 328 -11.16 -18.00 -4.65
C ALA A 328 -11.64 -16.64 -4.11
N ALA A 329 -12.94 -16.36 -4.18
CA ALA A 329 -13.54 -15.13 -3.65
C ALA A 329 -13.88 -15.21 -2.16
N ARG A 330 -13.57 -16.33 -1.48
CA ARG A 330 -13.82 -16.50 -0.05
C ARG A 330 -12.88 -15.65 0.78
N VAL A 331 -13.45 -14.82 1.63
CA VAL A 331 -12.69 -14.01 2.59
C VAL A 331 -13.14 -14.37 4.00
N LEU A 332 -12.17 -14.70 4.85
CA LEU A 332 -12.36 -14.92 6.29
C LEU A 332 -11.51 -13.92 7.07
N ASP A 333 -12.07 -13.45 8.19
CA ASP A 333 -11.32 -12.65 9.14
C ASP A 333 -10.66 -13.55 10.19
N LYS A 334 -9.36 -13.32 10.47
CA LYS A 334 -8.57 -14.09 11.43
C LYS A 334 -9.15 -14.01 12.83
N ASP A 335 -9.55 -12.83 13.29
CA ASP A 335 -10.08 -12.63 14.63
C ASP A 335 -11.41 -13.36 14.83
N THR A 336 -12.27 -13.33 13.81
CA THR A 336 -13.53 -14.11 13.80
C THR A 336 -13.26 -15.61 13.90
N ILE A 337 -12.28 -16.14 13.15
CA ILE A 337 -11.87 -17.56 13.24
C ILE A 337 -11.43 -17.89 14.67
N LEU A 338 -10.55 -17.08 15.26
CA LEU A 338 -10.01 -17.31 16.60
C LEU A 338 -11.09 -17.18 17.68
N ARG A 339 -12.02 -16.23 17.58
CA ARG A 339 -13.15 -16.10 18.49
C ARG A 339 -14.09 -17.30 18.41
N VAL A 340 -14.46 -17.73 17.20
CA VAL A 340 -15.26 -18.94 17.01
C VAL A 340 -14.54 -20.14 17.63
N TRP A 341 -13.23 -20.34 17.31
CA TRP A 341 -12.42 -21.40 17.89
C TRP A 341 -12.46 -21.43 19.42
N SER A 342 -12.33 -20.28 20.07
CA SER A 342 -12.32 -20.16 21.54
C SER A 342 -13.68 -20.48 22.17
N LEU A 343 -14.78 -20.32 21.46
CA LEU A 343 -16.15 -20.53 21.92
C LEU A 343 -16.69 -21.93 21.61
N LEU A 344 -16.06 -22.70 20.71
CA LEU A 344 -16.44 -24.08 20.42
C LEU A 344 -16.31 -24.96 21.67
N ARG A 345 -17.42 -25.58 22.07
CA ARG A 345 -17.55 -26.29 23.38
C ARG A 345 -17.07 -27.73 23.34
N GLY A 346 -16.92 -28.30 22.13
CA GLY A 346 -16.59 -29.71 21.94
C GLY A 346 -15.43 -29.94 20.97
N TYR A 347 -14.76 -31.05 21.18
CA TYR A 347 -13.71 -31.52 20.28
C TYR A 347 -14.18 -31.69 18.84
N GLU A 348 -15.44 -32.10 18.65
CA GLU A 348 -16.03 -32.30 17.32
C GLU A 348 -16.13 -30.99 16.55
N GLY A 349 -16.55 -29.90 17.20
CA GLY A 349 -16.61 -28.56 16.62
C GLY A 349 -15.23 -28.03 16.26
N GLN A 350 -14.27 -28.18 17.18
CA GLN A 350 -12.88 -27.76 16.93
C GLN A 350 -12.22 -28.57 15.80
N ASP A 351 -12.44 -29.89 15.74
CA ASP A 351 -11.93 -30.74 14.67
C ASP A 351 -12.61 -30.44 13.33
N LEU A 352 -13.90 -30.12 13.35
CA LEU A 352 -14.63 -29.68 12.16
C LEU A 352 -14.05 -28.38 11.60
N LEU A 353 -13.86 -27.36 12.45
CA LEU A 353 -13.24 -26.08 12.05
C LEU A 353 -11.85 -26.32 11.47
N ARG A 354 -11.01 -27.09 12.13
CA ARG A 354 -9.66 -27.42 11.65
C ARG A 354 -9.66 -28.12 10.28
N ARG A 355 -10.56 -29.10 10.07
CA ARG A 355 -10.67 -29.80 8.78
C ARG A 355 -11.12 -28.86 7.66
N ASN A 356 -12.04 -27.93 7.95
CA ASN A 356 -12.44 -26.94 6.98
C ASN A 356 -11.29 -25.98 6.63
N LEU A 357 -10.52 -25.54 7.63
CA LEU A 357 -9.34 -24.69 7.40
C LEU A 357 -8.23 -25.43 6.62
N LEU A 358 -7.99 -26.73 6.89
CA LEU A 358 -7.03 -27.53 6.13
C LEU A 358 -7.40 -27.72 4.66
N ASN A 359 -8.66 -27.57 4.30
CA ASN A 359 -9.15 -27.63 2.93
C ASN A 359 -9.53 -26.24 2.36
N PHE A 360 -9.27 -25.19 3.12
CA PHE A 360 -9.69 -23.85 2.76
C PHE A 360 -8.92 -23.33 1.54
N SER A 361 -9.67 -22.78 0.58
CA SER A 361 -9.14 -21.99 -0.52
C SER A 361 -9.83 -20.62 -0.49
N GLY A 362 -9.03 -19.55 -0.44
CA GLY A 362 -9.51 -18.19 -0.28
C GLY A 362 -8.48 -17.30 0.43
N THR A 363 -8.93 -16.18 0.94
CA THR A 363 -8.08 -15.21 1.63
C THR A 363 -8.48 -15.11 3.10
N ILE A 364 -7.48 -15.16 4.00
CA ILE A 364 -7.66 -14.81 5.42
C ILE A 364 -7.06 -13.43 5.61
N ILE A 365 -7.85 -12.50 6.11
CA ILE A 365 -7.46 -11.12 6.39
C ILE A 365 -7.24 -10.93 7.90
N THR A 366 -6.42 -9.94 8.24
CA THR A 366 -6.24 -9.44 9.59
C THR A 366 -6.51 -7.94 9.58
N ASP A 367 -7.44 -7.50 10.41
CA ASP A 367 -7.75 -6.11 10.71
C ASP A 367 -7.34 -5.88 12.18
N ALA A 368 -6.10 -5.46 12.38
CA ALA A 368 -5.49 -5.44 13.72
C ALA A 368 -6.01 -4.31 14.62
N ASP A 369 -6.53 -3.22 14.04
CA ASP A 369 -7.06 -2.08 14.79
C ASP A 369 -8.59 -1.98 14.79
N GLY A 370 -9.27 -2.82 14.02
CA GLY A 370 -10.73 -2.89 13.96
C GLY A 370 -11.36 -1.71 13.20
N ASP A 371 -10.67 -1.12 12.25
CA ASP A 371 -11.16 0.00 11.44
C ASP A 371 -11.96 -0.46 10.20
N GLY A 372 -11.98 -1.77 9.94
CA GLY A 372 -12.67 -2.40 8.81
C GLY A 372 -11.80 -2.52 7.55
N LEU A 373 -10.54 -2.10 7.61
CA LEU A 373 -9.54 -2.26 6.57
C LEU A 373 -8.53 -3.34 7.00
N ARG A 374 -7.95 -4.02 6.04
CA ARG A 374 -6.98 -5.07 6.33
C ARG A 374 -5.56 -4.52 6.30
N GLU A 375 -4.75 -4.82 7.31
CA GLU A 375 -3.32 -4.60 7.28
C GLU A 375 -2.54 -5.79 6.77
N GLU A 376 -3.10 -7.01 6.92
CA GLU A 376 -2.45 -8.23 6.47
C GLU A 376 -3.45 -9.15 5.79
N TRP A 377 -3.00 -9.89 4.79
CA TRP A 377 -3.80 -10.95 4.19
C TRP A 377 -2.95 -12.10 3.69
N VAL A 378 -3.53 -13.28 3.77
CA VAL A 378 -2.90 -14.52 3.35
C VAL A 378 -3.82 -15.25 2.39
N ARG A 379 -3.34 -15.54 1.20
CA ARG A 379 -4.05 -16.36 0.23
C ARG A 379 -3.71 -17.84 0.43
N TYR A 380 -4.74 -18.65 0.61
CA TYR A 380 -4.63 -20.08 0.78
C TYR A 380 -5.16 -20.85 -0.44
N VAL A 381 -4.56 -22.02 -0.70
CA VAL A 381 -5.07 -23.04 -1.63
C VAL A 381 -4.99 -24.39 -0.92
N SER A 382 -6.16 -25.02 -0.72
CA SER A 382 -6.26 -26.29 0.01
C SER A 382 -5.48 -26.29 1.34
N GLY A 383 -5.72 -25.25 2.15
CA GLY A 383 -5.12 -25.08 3.48
C GLY A 383 -3.63 -24.71 3.49
N THR A 384 -3.01 -24.55 2.33
CA THR A 384 -1.60 -24.13 2.22
C THR A 384 -1.51 -22.67 1.87
N ALA A 385 -0.73 -21.90 2.67
CA ALA A 385 -0.44 -20.51 2.34
C ALA A 385 0.36 -20.42 1.04
N MET A 386 -0.09 -19.60 0.11
CA MET A 386 0.57 -19.38 -1.19
C MET A 386 1.18 -18.00 -1.29
N GLU A 387 0.60 -17.02 -0.61
CA GLU A 387 1.02 -15.63 -0.63
C GLU A 387 0.62 -14.95 0.67
N TYR A 388 1.50 -14.15 1.22
CA TYR A 388 1.27 -13.26 2.35
C TYR A 388 1.63 -11.84 1.93
N CYS A 389 0.76 -10.91 2.25
CA CYS A 389 0.96 -9.49 2.00
C CYS A 389 0.68 -8.70 3.28
N ARG A 390 1.41 -7.61 3.45
CA ARG A 390 1.23 -6.65 4.52
C ARG A 390 1.29 -5.23 3.99
N ASP A 391 0.29 -4.45 4.35
CA ASP A 391 0.16 -3.01 4.12
C ASP A 391 -0.25 -2.39 5.47
N ALA A 392 0.77 -2.14 6.33
CA ALA A 392 0.52 -1.80 7.73
C ALA A 392 0.07 -0.35 7.93
N ASP A 393 0.40 0.56 7.03
CA ASP A 393 -0.03 1.96 7.04
C ASP A 393 -1.21 2.22 6.11
N GLN A 394 -1.70 1.16 5.43
CA GLN A 394 -2.90 1.18 4.58
C GLN A 394 -2.81 2.20 3.43
N ASP A 395 -1.59 2.48 2.95
CA ASP A 395 -1.37 3.40 1.84
C ASP A 395 -1.66 2.77 0.46
N GLY A 396 -1.94 1.46 0.44
CA GLY A 396 -2.19 0.65 -0.75
C GLY A 396 -0.91 0.10 -1.39
N GLN A 397 0.26 0.31 -0.77
CA GLN A 397 1.53 -0.30 -1.16
C GLN A 397 1.94 -1.34 -0.12
N GLU A 398 2.21 -2.54 -0.58
CA GLU A 398 2.61 -3.63 0.31
C GLU A 398 4.06 -3.42 0.78
N GLU A 399 4.28 -3.23 2.09
CA GLU A 399 5.65 -3.15 2.63
C GLU A 399 6.33 -4.51 2.67
N LEU A 400 5.54 -5.60 2.70
CA LEU A 400 6.06 -6.97 2.70
C LEU A 400 5.13 -7.88 1.92
N ARG A 401 5.68 -8.54 0.91
CA ARG A 401 5.01 -9.59 0.15
C ARG A 401 5.86 -10.84 0.15
N ILE A 402 5.28 -12.00 0.48
CA ILE A 402 5.96 -13.29 0.51
C ILE A 402 5.21 -14.30 -0.34
N VAL A 403 5.92 -14.98 -1.20
CA VAL A 403 5.40 -16.09 -2.01
C VAL A 403 5.91 -17.40 -1.43
N PHE A 404 5.01 -18.37 -1.29
CA PHE A 404 5.29 -19.67 -0.72
C PHE A 404 5.39 -20.77 -1.79
N SER A 405 6.10 -21.82 -1.47
CA SER A 405 6.14 -23.07 -2.24
C SER A 405 4.83 -23.85 -2.09
N ALA A 406 4.62 -24.85 -2.92
CA ALA A 406 3.52 -25.81 -2.76
C ALA A 406 3.57 -26.57 -1.41
N ALA A 407 4.71 -26.59 -0.74
CA ALA A 407 4.87 -27.15 0.61
C ALA A 407 4.56 -26.14 1.73
N GLY A 408 4.16 -24.91 1.41
CA GLY A 408 3.85 -23.85 2.38
C GLY A 408 5.07 -23.21 3.04
N LEU A 409 6.26 -23.37 2.45
CA LEU A 409 7.48 -22.70 2.93
C LEU A 409 7.78 -21.47 2.10
N PRO A 410 8.24 -20.35 2.72
CA PRO A 410 8.62 -19.14 1.98
C PRO A 410 9.70 -19.45 0.93
N LEU A 411 9.50 -18.96 -0.30
CA LEU A 411 10.42 -19.05 -1.42
C LEU A 411 11.11 -17.73 -1.70
N ARG A 412 10.34 -16.65 -1.71
CA ARG A 412 10.82 -15.31 -1.99
C ARG A 412 10.00 -14.27 -1.25
N ALA A 413 10.62 -13.13 -0.98
CA ALA A 413 9.95 -11.95 -0.45
C ALA A 413 10.32 -10.69 -1.24
N GLU A 414 9.40 -9.74 -1.22
CA GLU A 414 9.61 -8.35 -1.60
C GLU A 414 9.36 -7.50 -0.36
N GLU A 415 10.35 -6.70 0.05
CA GLU A 415 10.28 -5.80 1.19
C GLU A 415 10.74 -4.41 0.76
N GLY A 416 9.78 -3.54 0.42
CA GLY A 416 10.06 -2.27 -0.23
C GLY A 416 10.83 -2.48 -1.54
N ARG A 417 12.10 -1.99 -1.60
CA ARG A 417 12.97 -2.15 -2.78
C ARG A 417 13.82 -3.43 -2.78
N ILE A 418 13.77 -4.21 -1.71
CA ILE A 418 14.58 -5.42 -1.55
C ILE A 418 13.78 -6.63 -1.95
N ARG A 419 14.31 -7.43 -2.88
CA ARG A 419 13.83 -8.78 -3.20
C ARG A 419 14.77 -9.80 -2.59
N ILE A 420 14.19 -10.85 -1.98
CA ILE A 420 14.94 -11.90 -1.30
C ILE A 420 14.47 -13.23 -1.84
N GLU A 421 15.40 -14.13 -2.11
CA GLU A 421 15.11 -15.53 -2.40
C GLU A 421 15.82 -16.43 -1.38
N TRP A 422 15.14 -17.47 -0.92
CA TRP A 422 15.69 -18.45 0.01
C TRP A 422 16.04 -19.75 -0.69
N GLU A 423 17.18 -20.32 -0.35
CA GLU A 423 17.51 -21.71 -0.69
C GLU A 423 16.62 -22.67 0.11
N GLN A 424 16.58 -22.46 1.39
CA GLN A 424 15.68 -23.06 2.37
C GLN A 424 15.44 -22.05 3.48
N TYR A 425 14.20 -21.62 3.64
CA TYR A 425 13.84 -20.63 4.66
C TYR A 425 14.39 -21.02 6.05
N PRO A 426 15.08 -20.12 6.77
CA PRO A 426 15.35 -18.71 6.47
C PRO A 426 16.74 -18.43 5.84
N ALA A 427 17.46 -19.45 5.29
CA ALA A 427 18.77 -19.26 4.64
C ALA A 427 18.62 -18.56 3.28
N VAL A 428 19.21 -17.39 3.13
CA VAL A 428 19.12 -16.55 1.93
C VAL A 428 20.00 -17.12 0.83
N LEU A 429 19.41 -17.36 -0.36
CA LEU A 429 20.12 -17.72 -1.58
C LEU A 429 20.69 -16.48 -2.27
N GLN A 430 19.86 -15.47 -2.44
CA GLN A 430 20.25 -14.19 -3.03
C GLN A 430 19.29 -13.08 -2.55
N ALA A 431 19.79 -11.83 -2.61
CA ALA A 431 18.99 -10.63 -2.42
C ALA A 431 19.28 -9.66 -3.56
N GLU A 432 18.27 -8.86 -3.95
CA GLU A 432 18.39 -7.82 -4.98
C GLU A 432 17.91 -6.50 -4.39
N LEU A 433 18.69 -5.44 -4.58
CA LEU A 433 18.35 -4.07 -4.20
C LEU A 433 18.67 -3.15 -5.38
N ASP A 434 17.66 -2.45 -5.90
CA ASP A 434 17.80 -1.49 -7.01
C ASP A 434 18.55 -2.07 -8.24
N GLY A 435 18.30 -3.34 -8.59
CA GLY A 435 18.94 -4.02 -9.71
C GLY A 435 20.35 -4.57 -9.41
N VAL A 436 20.84 -4.38 -8.18
CA VAL A 436 22.09 -4.98 -7.70
C VAL A 436 21.79 -6.26 -6.97
N ARG A 437 22.39 -7.36 -7.41
CA ARG A 437 22.20 -8.70 -6.85
C ARG A 437 23.35 -9.07 -5.91
N TYR A 438 23.01 -9.45 -4.69
CA TYR A 438 23.91 -9.86 -3.62
C TYR A 438 23.75 -11.37 -3.40
N ILE A 439 24.83 -12.13 -3.53
CA ILE A 439 24.84 -13.58 -3.37
C ILE A 439 25.71 -13.91 -2.17
N PRO A 440 25.11 -14.28 -1.01
CA PRO A 440 25.88 -14.65 0.18
C PRO A 440 26.54 -16.03 -0.02
N ALA A 441 27.52 -16.34 0.82
CA ALA A 441 28.01 -17.71 0.90
C ALA A 441 26.86 -18.63 1.40
N PRO A 442 26.79 -19.87 0.92
CA PRO A 442 25.73 -20.80 1.32
C PRO A 442 25.60 -20.90 2.84
N GLN A 443 24.39 -20.75 3.36
CA GLN A 443 24.04 -20.87 4.79
C GLN A 443 24.81 -19.90 5.73
N THR A 444 25.22 -18.75 5.24
CA THR A 444 25.87 -17.72 6.07
C THR A 444 24.94 -16.57 6.42
N MET A 445 23.99 -16.26 5.55
CA MET A 445 23.00 -15.21 5.77
C MET A 445 21.62 -15.80 6.05
N PHE A 446 21.03 -15.42 7.18
CA PHE A 446 19.69 -15.86 7.58
C PHE A 446 18.80 -14.63 7.75
N TYR A 447 17.63 -14.68 7.12
CA TYR A 447 16.63 -13.63 7.25
C TYR A 447 15.23 -14.24 7.32
N ALA A 448 14.52 -13.96 8.41
CA ALA A 448 13.19 -14.47 8.70
C ALA A 448 12.22 -13.32 9.00
N PRO A 449 11.62 -12.67 7.99
CA PRO A 449 10.65 -11.60 8.20
C PRO A 449 9.37 -12.07 8.85
N ILE A 450 9.03 -13.35 8.74
CA ILE A 450 7.86 -13.98 9.34
C ILE A 450 8.24 -15.26 10.09
N HIS A 451 7.37 -15.68 10.98
CA HIS A 451 7.34 -17.05 11.51
C HIS A 451 6.03 -17.73 11.09
N LEU A 452 6.04 -19.05 11.06
CA LEU A 452 4.87 -19.86 10.72
C LEU A 452 4.33 -20.50 11.98
N SER A 453 3.08 -20.20 12.35
CA SER A 453 2.38 -20.80 13.47
C SER A 453 1.08 -21.48 13.02
N PRO A 454 0.56 -22.48 13.74
CA PRO A 454 -0.79 -22.97 13.47
C PRO A 454 -1.81 -21.85 13.68
N LEU A 455 -2.73 -21.66 12.71
CA LEU A 455 -3.78 -20.64 12.79
C LEU A 455 -4.68 -20.84 14.03
N THR A 456 -5.01 -22.10 14.33
CA THR A 456 -5.72 -22.50 15.54
C THR A 456 -4.73 -23.16 16.48
N GLY A 457 -4.64 -22.65 17.72
CA GLY A 457 -3.60 -23.07 18.68
C GLY A 457 -3.45 -24.58 18.83
N ASP A 458 -2.24 -24.99 19.23
CA ASP A 458 -1.79 -26.39 19.38
C ASP A 458 -2.49 -27.06 20.60
N ALA A 459 -3.83 -27.09 20.61
CA ALA A 459 -4.56 -27.91 21.56
C ALA A 459 -4.31 -29.38 21.21
N ARG A 460 -3.25 -29.96 21.78
CA ARG A 460 -3.06 -31.41 21.81
C ARG A 460 -4.24 -32.01 22.54
N ILE A 461 -5.21 -32.47 21.80
CA ILE A 461 -6.36 -33.19 22.33
C ILE A 461 -5.87 -34.59 22.70
N PRO A 462 -5.81 -34.94 23.98
CA PRO A 462 -5.38 -36.29 24.38
C PRO A 462 -6.30 -37.32 23.73
N GLY A 463 -5.72 -38.21 22.92
CA GLY A 463 -6.43 -39.35 22.29
C GLY A 463 -6.90 -39.13 20.84
N TYR A 464 -6.89 -37.94 20.30
CA TYR A 464 -7.10 -37.67 18.89
C TYR A 464 -5.79 -37.14 18.29
N GLY A 465 -5.26 -37.84 17.27
CA GLY A 465 -4.07 -37.42 16.54
C GLY A 465 -4.28 -36.10 15.79
N ALA A 466 -4.30 -35.02 16.54
CA ALA A 466 -4.42 -33.69 16.01
C ALA A 466 -3.10 -33.31 15.33
N GLY A 467 -3.03 -33.44 14.01
CA GLY A 467 -2.01 -32.76 13.24
C GLY A 467 -2.13 -31.23 13.41
N PRO A 468 -1.05 -30.48 13.18
CA PRO A 468 -1.12 -29.02 13.21
C PRO A 468 -2.20 -28.53 12.24
N GLY A 469 -2.93 -27.47 12.64
CA GLY A 469 -3.83 -26.74 11.74
C GLY A 469 -3.02 -26.13 10.57
N PRO A 470 -3.68 -25.47 9.62
CA PRO A 470 -2.97 -24.78 8.55
C PRO A 470 -1.99 -23.76 9.15
N LEU A 471 -0.77 -23.73 8.62
CA LEU A 471 0.23 -22.77 9.04
C LEU A 471 -0.18 -21.36 8.56
N HIS A 472 -0.10 -20.42 9.47
CA HIS A 472 -0.37 -19.02 9.22
C HIS A 472 0.91 -18.21 9.41
N PRO A 473 1.31 -17.40 8.42
CA PRO A 473 2.45 -16.51 8.54
C PRO A 473 2.13 -15.32 9.45
N GLU A 474 3.03 -15.03 10.37
CA GLU A 474 2.97 -13.87 11.26
C GLU A 474 4.30 -13.13 11.23
N VAL A 475 4.27 -11.80 11.31
CA VAL A 475 5.50 -10.99 11.35
C VAL A 475 6.35 -11.34 12.54
N SER A 476 7.64 -11.57 12.31
CA SER A 476 8.59 -11.86 13.39
C SER A 476 8.78 -10.64 14.29
N PRO A 477 8.58 -10.75 15.61
CA PRO A 477 8.71 -9.62 16.53
C PRO A 477 10.13 -9.06 16.61
N THR A 478 11.14 -9.88 16.29
CA THR A 478 12.57 -9.52 16.31
C THR A 478 13.11 -9.12 14.94
N ARG A 479 12.23 -8.79 14.00
CA ARG A 479 12.60 -8.44 12.63
C ARG A 479 13.52 -7.23 12.59
N SER A 480 14.76 -7.41 12.14
CA SER A 480 15.66 -6.33 11.75
C SER A 480 15.42 -6.02 10.26
N ARG A 481 15.33 -4.73 9.91
CA ARG A 481 15.31 -4.35 8.49
C ARG A 481 16.63 -4.68 7.84
N LEU A 482 16.59 -5.29 6.66
CA LEU A 482 17.77 -5.45 5.83
C LEU A 482 18.23 -4.07 5.33
N SER A 483 19.54 -3.88 5.34
CA SER A 483 20.18 -2.71 4.77
C SER A 483 21.19 -3.14 3.71
N GLU A 484 21.52 -2.26 2.78
CA GLU A 484 22.57 -2.51 1.80
C GLU A 484 23.89 -2.91 2.46
N ARG A 485 24.28 -2.23 3.55
CA ARG A 485 25.46 -2.59 4.34
C ARG A 485 25.42 -4.03 4.84
N THR A 486 24.26 -4.50 5.30
CA THR A 486 24.08 -5.89 5.72
C THR A 486 24.25 -6.84 4.53
N LEU A 487 23.62 -6.53 3.39
CA LEU A 487 23.73 -7.36 2.18
C LEU A 487 25.19 -7.47 1.72
N VAL A 488 25.93 -6.37 1.63
CA VAL A 488 27.34 -6.34 1.25
C VAL A 488 28.20 -7.15 2.22
N SER A 489 27.96 -7.03 3.54
CA SER A 489 28.79 -7.71 4.55
C SER A 489 28.71 -9.23 4.50
N PHE A 490 27.59 -9.78 4.04
CA PHE A 490 27.37 -11.24 3.88
C PHE A 490 27.62 -11.73 2.45
N ALA A 491 27.65 -10.83 1.46
CA ALA A 491 27.82 -11.22 0.07
C ALA A 491 29.21 -11.79 -0.19
N LEU A 492 29.25 -12.92 -0.89
CA LEU A 492 30.44 -13.48 -1.52
C LEU A 492 30.61 -12.90 -2.93
N ASN A 493 29.50 -12.69 -3.62
CA ASN A 493 29.48 -12.10 -4.95
C ASN A 493 28.39 -11.04 -5.04
N VAL A 494 28.69 -9.97 -5.78
CA VAL A 494 27.73 -8.93 -6.16
C VAL A 494 27.71 -8.82 -7.68
N ILE A 495 26.49 -8.75 -8.24
CA ILE A 495 26.28 -8.55 -9.67
C ILE A 495 25.51 -7.25 -9.85
N ARG A 496 26.07 -6.31 -10.60
CA ARG A 496 25.44 -5.02 -10.90
C ARG A 496 25.61 -4.62 -12.37
N PRO A 497 24.80 -3.69 -12.89
CA PRO A 497 25.05 -3.10 -14.19
C PRO A 497 26.45 -2.49 -14.25
N SER A 498 27.18 -2.71 -15.35
CA SER A 498 28.48 -2.10 -15.56
C SER A 498 28.34 -0.59 -15.77
N ALA A 499 29.18 0.18 -15.12
CA ALA A 499 29.27 1.63 -15.33
C ALA A 499 30.09 2.00 -16.58
N GLU A 500 31.07 1.15 -16.96
CA GLU A 500 31.95 1.42 -18.09
C GLU A 500 31.40 0.88 -19.41
N PHE A 501 30.64 -0.24 -19.37
CA PHE A 501 30.08 -0.89 -20.55
C PHE A 501 28.55 -0.91 -20.46
N PRO A 502 27.84 0.10 -21.00
CA PRO A 502 26.38 0.18 -20.95
C PRO A 502 25.71 -1.07 -21.55
N GLY A 503 24.86 -1.74 -20.76
CA GLY A 503 24.25 -3.03 -21.11
C GLY A 503 25.07 -4.26 -20.67
N GLY A 504 26.26 -4.07 -20.14
CA GLY A 504 27.07 -5.12 -19.50
C GLY A 504 26.76 -5.30 -18.01
N LEU A 505 27.32 -6.36 -17.42
CA LEU A 505 27.23 -6.67 -16.00
C LEU A 505 28.63 -6.69 -15.39
N GLU A 506 28.77 -6.13 -14.18
CA GLU A 506 29.94 -6.26 -13.33
C GLU A 506 29.69 -7.29 -12.25
N HIS A 507 30.54 -8.32 -12.18
CA HIS A 507 30.57 -9.36 -11.17
C HIS A 507 31.73 -9.05 -10.21
N ILE A 508 31.41 -8.77 -8.93
CA ILE A 508 32.39 -8.42 -7.92
C ILE A 508 32.48 -9.56 -6.91
N GLU A 509 33.68 -10.11 -6.74
CA GLU A 509 34.00 -11.08 -5.68
C GLU A 509 34.41 -10.33 -4.42
N LEU A 510 33.79 -10.71 -3.28
CA LEU A 510 34.07 -10.11 -1.97
C LEU A 510 34.67 -11.13 -0.99
N ASP A 511 35.39 -10.61 -0.03
CA ASP A 511 35.81 -11.33 1.18
C ASP A 511 35.41 -10.50 2.40
N GLN A 512 34.45 -11.00 3.18
CA GLN A 512 33.88 -10.30 4.34
C GLN A 512 33.39 -8.87 3.99
N GLY A 513 32.71 -8.74 2.86
CA GLY A 513 32.20 -7.46 2.37
C GLY A 513 33.22 -6.54 1.68
N ILE A 514 34.48 -6.96 1.56
CA ILE A 514 35.56 -6.18 0.94
C ILE A 514 35.81 -6.69 -0.48
N PRO A 515 35.73 -5.85 -1.54
CA PRO A 515 36.04 -6.25 -2.91
C PRO A 515 37.47 -6.78 -3.05
N ARG A 516 37.60 -7.90 -3.74
CA ARG A 516 38.90 -8.51 -4.11
C ARG A 516 39.14 -8.48 -5.61
N ARG A 517 38.10 -8.75 -6.38
CA ARG A 517 38.17 -8.84 -7.83
C ARG A 517 36.85 -8.44 -8.43
N SER A 518 36.84 -7.74 -9.57
CA SER A 518 35.65 -7.64 -10.39
C SER A 518 35.92 -8.03 -11.83
N VAL A 519 34.87 -8.57 -12.49
CA VAL A 519 34.88 -8.96 -13.89
C VAL A 519 33.70 -8.29 -14.57
N GLU A 520 33.93 -7.51 -15.60
CA GLU A 520 32.85 -6.95 -16.40
C GLU A 520 32.62 -7.81 -17.64
N ILE A 521 31.35 -8.13 -17.88
CA ILE A 521 30.90 -8.99 -18.98
C ILE A 521 29.98 -8.17 -19.88
N PHE A 522 30.32 -8.07 -21.15
CA PHE A 522 29.53 -7.42 -22.19
C PHE A 522 29.35 -8.37 -23.37
N GLU A 523 28.13 -8.54 -23.88
CA GLU A 523 27.77 -9.49 -24.95
C GLU A 523 28.29 -10.94 -24.74
N GLY A 524 28.35 -11.34 -23.45
CA GLY A 524 28.84 -12.69 -23.06
C GLY A 524 30.35 -12.85 -23.07
N LYS A 525 31.13 -11.78 -23.33
CA LYS A 525 32.59 -11.76 -23.26
C LYS A 525 33.06 -11.00 -22.02
N THR A 526 34.18 -11.43 -21.45
CA THR A 526 34.88 -10.67 -20.41
C THR A 526 35.61 -9.50 -21.05
N VAL A 527 35.20 -8.29 -20.70
CA VAL A 527 35.75 -7.05 -21.28
C VAL A 527 36.60 -6.26 -20.29
N SER A 528 36.49 -6.57 -19.00
CA SER A 528 37.30 -5.93 -17.95
C SER A 528 37.53 -6.89 -16.80
N LEU A 529 38.73 -6.80 -16.23
CA LEU A 529 39.13 -7.48 -15.01
C LEU A 529 39.79 -6.48 -14.08
N THR A 530 39.24 -6.26 -12.87
CA THR A 530 39.84 -5.36 -11.88
C THR A 530 40.27 -6.14 -10.64
N GLU A 531 41.50 -5.95 -10.17
CA GLU A 531 42.00 -6.45 -8.89
C GLU A 531 41.99 -5.34 -7.85
N PHE A 532 41.61 -5.74 -6.64
CA PHE A 532 41.51 -4.84 -5.50
C PHE A 532 42.51 -5.24 -4.40
N VAL A 533 43.05 -4.24 -3.73
CA VAL A 533 43.91 -4.41 -2.54
C VAL A 533 43.22 -3.66 -1.39
N LEU A 534 42.82 -4.36 -0.35
CA LEU A 534 42.08 -3.81 0.79
C LEU A 534 40.80 -3.02 0.36
N GLY A 535 40.06 -3.54 -0.64
CA GLY A 535 38.87 -2.92 -1.16
C GLY A 535 39.07 -1.74 -2.12
N LYS A 536 40.30 -1.40 -2.43
CA LYS A 536 40.65 -0.33 -3.37
C LYS A 536 41.10 -0.91 -4.69
N PRO A 537 40.59 -0.41 -5.85
CA PRO A 537 41.04 -0.87 -7.15
C PRO A 537 42.55 -0.59 -7.31
N ARG A 538 43.28 -1.57 -7.82
CA ARG A 538 44.72 -1.46 -7.99
C ARG A 538 45.13 -1.55 -9.45
N THR A 539 44.65 -2.57 -10.13
CA THR A 539 44.94 -2.83 -11.55
C THR A 539 43.67 -3.27 -12.27
N GLN A 540 43.44 -2.74 -13.44
CA GLN A 540 42.35 -3.13 -14.33
C GLN A 540 42.92 -3.46 -15.71
N TRP A 541 42.54 -4.60 -16.25
CA TRP A 541 42.79 -5.03 -17.61
C TRP A 541 41.51 -4.86 -18.42
N LEU A 542 41.63 -4.38 -19.66
CA LEU A 542 40.51 -4.04 -20.54
C LEU A 542 40.73 -4.62 -21.93
N ASP A 543 39.64 -5.18 -22.46
CA ASP A 543 39.46 -5.56 -23.87
C ASP A 543 38.54 -4.50 -24.51
N LEU A 544 39.13 -3.46 -25.07
CA LEU A 544 38.37 -2.31 -25.59
C LEU A 544 37.81 -2.55 -26.99
N ASP A 545 38.42 -3.45 -27.77
CA ASP A 545 37.96 -3.78 -29.13
C ASP A 545 37.11 -5.04 -29.22
N LEU A 546 36.87 -5.70 -28.08
CA LEU A 546 35.99 -6.87 -27.90
C LEU A 546 36.48 -8.12 -28.66
N ASP A 547 37.81 -8.25 -28.89
CA ASP A 547 38.38 -9.41 -29.57
C ASP A 547 38.65 -10.61 -28.61
N GLY A 548 38.56 -10.41 -27.30
CA GLY A 548 38.78 -11.40 -26.27
C GLY A 548 40.18 -11.37 -25.66
N ARG A 549 40.99 -10.35 -25.97
CA ARG A 549 42.30 -10.12 -25.38
C ARG A 549 42.28 -8.81 -24.58
N MET A 550 43.06 -8.75 -23.52
CA MET A 550 43.18 -7.56 -22.67
C MET A 550 44.37 -6.75 -23.09
N GLU A 551 44.19 -5.82 -24.04
CA GLU A 551 45.25 -5.01 -24.63
C GLU A 551 45.56 -3.73 -23.79
N THR A 552 44.70 -3.36 -22.82
CA THR A 552 44.90 -2.14 -22.04
C THR A 552 44.99 -2.46 -20.55
N ILE A 553 45.99 -1.89 -19.87
CA ILE A 553 46.13 -1.96 -18.41
C ILE A 553 45.97 -0.57 -17.83
N ARG A 554 45.11 -0.44 -16.83
CA ARG A 554 45.00 0.75 -15.98
C ARG A 554 45.49 0.44 -14.58
N ARG A 555 46.34 1.31 -14.03
CA ARG A 555 46.76 1.26 -12.63
C ARG A 555 46.19 2.46 -11.89
N PHE A 556 45.70 2.20 -10.69
CA PHE A 556 45.08 3.23 -9.88
C PHE A 556 45.95 3.50 -8.64
N ARG A 557 46.05 4.79 -8.26
CA ARG A 557 46.55 5.16 -6.93
C ARG A 557 45.44 5.02 -5.91
N GLU A 558 45.79 5.07 -4.63
CA GLU A 558 44.85 4.93 -3.56
C GLU A 558 43.80 6.06 -3.59
N GLY A 559 42.54 5.70 -3.85
CA GLY A 559 41.36 6.54 -3.76
C GLY A 559 40.61 6.34 -2.46
N ALA A 560 39.57 7.15 -2.25
CA ALA A 560 38.64 6.98 -1.15
C ALA A 560 37.70 5.76 -1.39
N VAL A 561 37.32 5.11 -0.28
CA VAL A 561 36.28 4.09 -0.26
C VAL A 561 35.20 4.56 0.71
N SER A 562 33.94 4.44 0.35
CA SER A 562 32.84 4.84 1.24
C SER A 562 32.81 3.94 2.48
N GLU A 563 32.70 4.55 3.66
CA GLU A 563 32.52 3.81 4.92
C GLU A 563 31.16 3.13 5.02
N GLU A 564 30.17 3.68 4.34
CA GLU A 564 28.79 3.13 4.34
C GLU A 564 28.64 1.96 3.36
N ASN A 565 29.27 2.05 2.19
CA ASN A 565 29.21 1.04 1.15
C ASN A 565 30.57 0.81 0.51
N PRO A 566 31.26 -0.31 0.82
CA PRO A 566 32.59 -0.64 0.25
C PRO A 566 32.58 -0.85 -1.27
N LEU A 567 31.40 -0.98 -1.91
CA LEU A 567 31.27 -1.06 -3.37
C LEU A 567 31.32 0.31 -4.06
N VAL A 568 31.34 1.41 -3.27
CA VAL A 568 31.51 2.77 -3.76
C VAL A 568 32.94 3.20 -3.46
N TYR A 569 33.76 3.27 -4.51
CA TYR A 569 35.18 3.58 -4.45
C TYR A 569 35.59 4.50 -5.60
N GLU A 570 36.62 5.29 -5.38
CA GLU A 570 37.20 6.15 -6.42
C GLU A 570 38.25 5.40 -7.23
N LYS A 571 38.15 5.48 -8.59
CA LYS A 571 39.16 5.02 -9.53
C LYS A 571 40.04 6.19 -9.95
N ILE A 572 41.10 6.49 -9.21
CA ILE A 572 42.04 7.58 -9.53
C ILE A 572 43.15 6.98 -10.39
N LEU A 573 43.18 7.30 -11.68
CA LEU A 573 44.20 6.82 -12.62
C LEU A 573 45.60 7.27 -12.21
N GLU A 574 46.55 6.35 -12.27
CA GLU A 574 47.97 6.60 -12.14
C GLU A 574 48.69 6.36 -13.46
N LEU A 575 48.36 5.29 -14.13
CA LEU A 575 49.02 4.85 -15.36
C LEU A 575 48.02 4.07 -16.25
N VAL A 576 48.05 4.35 -17.55
CA VAL A 576 47.38 3.54 -18.56
C VAL A 576 48.45 3.08 -19.54
N GLU A 577 48.48 1.77 -19.83
CA GLU A 577 49.39 1.16 -20.80
C GLU A 577 48.55 0.39 -21.82
N THR A 578 48.88 0.50 -23.10
CA THR A 578 48.19 -0.16 -24.19
C THR A 578 49.17 -0.89 -25.09
N ASP A 579 48.90 -2.17 -25.33
CA ASP A 579 49.53 -3.06 -26.30
C ASP A 579 48.69 -3.01 -27.59
N ARG A 580 49.09 -2.18 -28.53
CA ARG A 580 48.30 -1.89 -29.74
C ARG A 580 48.41 -2.94 -30.82
N ASP A 581 49.61 -3.53 -31.01
CA ASP A 581 49.85 -4.54 -32.02
C ASP A 581 49.73 -5.97 -31.50
N ARG A 582 49.52 -6.12 -30.18
CA ARG A 582 49.23 -7.38 -29.46
C ARG A 582 50.38 -8.38 -29.44
N ASP A 583 51.59 -7.86 -29.45
CA ASP A 583 52.79 -8.68 -29.35
C ASP A 583 53.17 -9.00 -27.88
N GLY A 584 52.49 -8.37 -26.88
CA GLY A 584 52.71 -8.53 -25.47
C GLY A 584 53.60 -7.44 -24.88
N LEU A 585 54.06 -6.49 -25.68
CA LEU A 585 54.74 -5.27 -25.23
C LEU A 585 53.76 -4.10 -25.20
N TYR A 586 53.82 -3.24 -24.21
CA TYR A 586 52.93 -2.08 -24.09
C TYR A 586 53.62 -0.85 -24.64
N GLU A 587 53.45 -0.59 -25.91
CA GLU A 587 54.13 0.51 -26.63
C GLU A 587 53.68 1.88 -26.15
N MET A 588 52.39 2.00 -25.78
CA MET A 588 51.79 3.27 -25.36
C MET A 588 51.61 3.32 -23.86
N ALA A 589 52.02 4.45 -23.23
CA ALA A 589 51.71 4.70 -21.83
C ALA A 589 51.35 6.14 -21.57
N GLU A 590 50.36 6.37 -20.72
CA GLU A 590 50.00 7.67 -20.20
C GLU A 590 50.03 7.63 -18.65
N ARG A 591 50.87 8.46 -18.03
CA ARG A 591 51.00 8.59 -16.61
C ARG A 591 50.33 9.87 -16.15
N PHE A 592 49.42 9.76 -15.18
CA PHE A 592 48.67 10.87 -14.60
C PHE A 592 49.28 11.33 -13.26
N PHE A 593 49.37 12.64 -13.04
CA PHE A 593 49.89 13.22 -11.84
C PHE A 593 48.81 13.91 -10.99
N PRO A 594 49.06 14.13 -9.67
CA PRO A 594 48.07 14.74 -8.77
C PRO A 594 47.75 16.22 -9.09
N ASP A 595 48.63 16.89 -9.81
CA ASP A 595 48.48 18.29 -10.23
C ASP A 595 47.59 18.47 -11.48
N GLY A 596 47.07 17.37 -12.04
CA GLY A 596 46.22 17.37 -13.24
C GLY A 596 47.02 17.28 -14.54
N THR A 597 48.37 17.15 -14.48
CA THR A 597 49.18 16.92 -15.68
C THR A 597 49.21 15.43 -16.02
N SER A 598 49.44 15.10 -17.32
CA SER A 598 49.78 13.73 -17.72
C SER A 598 51.01 13.73 -18.66
N VAL A 599 51.70 12.61 -18.64
CA VAL A 599 52.83 12.35 -19.58
C VAL A 599 52.45 11.14 -20.41
N TYR A 600 52.28 11.39 -21.68
CA TYR A 600 52.07 10.39 -22.69
C TYR A 600 53.40 9.98 -23.32
N SER A 601 53.68 8.70 -23.43
CA SER A 601 54.88 8.16 -24.06
C SER A 601 54.53 6.99 -25.00
N TRP A 602 55.28 6.89 -26.13
CA TRP A 602 55.05 5.87 -27.16
C TRP A 602 56.39 5.35 -27.68
N ASP A 603 56.47 4.02 -27.82
CA ASP A 603 57.53 3.33 -28.55
C ASP A 603 57.05 3.26 -30.02
N THR A 604 57.70 4.07 -30.90
CA THR A 604 57.25 4.24 -32.27
C THR A 604 57.85 3.24 -33.24
N ASP A 605 58.97 2.60 -32.89
CA ASP A 605 59.70 1.64 -33.72
C ASP A 605 59.67 0.19 -33.20
N GLY A 606 59.05 -0.07 -32.03
CA GLY A 606 58.83 -1.41 -31.46
C GLY A 606 60.10 -2.02 -30.87
N ASP A 607 61.11 -1.21 -30.49
CA ASP A 607 62.33 -1.70 -29.87
C ASP A 607 62.27 -1.88 -28.34
N GLY A 608 61.10 -1.57 -27.72
CA GLY A 608 60.83 -1.63 -26.31
C GLY A 608 61.26 -0.37 -25.55
N ILE A 609 61.75 0.67 -26.24
CA ILE A 609 62.13 1.96 -25.67
C ILE A 609 61.16 3.04 -26.19
N ARG A 610 60.44 3.70 -25.27
CA ARG A 610 59.51 4.76 -25.64
C ARG A 610 60.25 6.03 -26.08
N ASP A 611 60.34 6.24 -27.36
CA ASP A 611 61.12 7.32 -28.01
C ASP A 611 60.30 8.60 -28.27
N TYR A 612 58.98 8.55 -28.19
CA TYR A 612 58.09 9.72 -28.20
C TYR A 612 57.59 10.05 -26.80
N VAL A 613 57.69 11.28 -26.37
CA VAL A 613 57.19 11.76 -25.06
C VAL A 613 56.52 13.11 -25.22
N GLU A 614 55.28 13.22 -24.72
CA GLU A 614 54.48 14.44 -24.71
C GLU A 614 53.93 14.72 -23.31
N VAL A 615 54.09 15.96 -22.85
CA VAL A 615 53.44 16.42 -21.61
C VAL A 615 52.11 17.08 -21.98
N ARG A 616 51.06 16.62 -21.36
CA ARG A 616 49.71 17.15 -21.55
C ARG A 616 49.23 17.82 -20.25
N GLU A 617 48.79 19.07 -20.39
CA GLU A 617 48.10 19.77 -19.32
C GLU A 617 46.58 19.55 -19.52
N ASP A 618 45.90 19.10 -18.49
CA ASP A 618 44.46 18.91 -18.58
C ASP A 618 43.76 20.28 -18.69
N SER A 619 43.34 20.61 -19.93
CA SER A 619 42.64 21.87 -20.21
C SER A 619 41.15 21.84 -19.87
N ALA A 620 40.68 20.76 -19.22
CA ALA A 620 39.26 20.53 -18.90
C ALA A 620 39.08 20.21 -17.40
N ARG A 621 38.82 21.26 -16.64
CA ARG A 621 38.03 21.19 -15.40
C ARG A 621 36.73 21.92 -15.58
#